data_cbe4ea39678913969c656475885c32e1
#
_entry.id   cbe4ea39678913969c656475885c32e1
#
_cell.length_a   1.000
_cell.length_b   1.000
_cell.length_c   1.000
_cell.angle_alpha   90.00
_cell.angle_beta   90.00
_cell.angle_gamma   90.00
#
_symmetry.space_group_name_H-M   'P 1'
#
loop_
_entity.id
_entity.type
_entity.pdbx_description
1 polymer ?
#
loop_
_entity_poly.entity_id
_entity_poly.type
_entity_poly.pdbx_seq_one_letter_code
_entity_poly.pdbx_strand_id
1 'polypeptide(L)'
;MFKFLAKGLLRDRTRSFFPILIIASGVMLTVLVYSWMSGFSVMLIYESARFGTGHVKIVTNAYNELIDQKPYDLGLMNVDDKIETLSQEYPDVHWQPRIYFGGLLDLPDEKGETLSQGEVIGFGVDLFTDSFEHDLLNLEEALTAGSLPTKNGEILISQEIAEKLDINIHDVVTIIGSTMYGSMAMDNFTVSGMILFGVQAMDRGAVIVDISDVRSFLDMEDSASEILGFLPTYNEAKTFEISKVFNETYFDEDDEFSEIMIPLRTQGQMEYIIATLESYMASFIFVFIFIMSLVLWNSGLMKGIRVYGEVGVRLAIGESKGHIYRSLIYESILIGIAATIIGTS
;
A
#
# COMPACT_ATOMS: atom_id res chain seq x y z
N MET A 1 20.67 -6.24 -46.21
CA MET A 1 19.21 -6.25 -46.22
C MET A 1 18.59 -5.28 -45.23
N PHE A 2 18.92 -5.33 -43.93
CA PHE A 2 18.41 -4.40 -42.88
C PHE A 2 18.58 -2.91 -43.20
N LYS A 3 19.80 -2.46 -43.58
CA LYS A 3 20.07 -1.06 -43.95
C LYS A 3 19.23 -0.58 -45.15
N PHE A 4 18.95 -1.45 -46.10
CA PHE A 4 18.12 -1.15 -47.27
C PHE A 4 16.64 -0.98 -46.90
N LEU A 5 16.11 -1.91 -46.09
CA LEU A 5 14.74 -1.85 -45.59
C LEU A 5 14.50 -0.61 -44.66
N ALA A 6 15.45 -0.30 -43.79
CA ALA A 6 15.37 0.88 -42.95
C ALA A 6 15.37 2.20 -43.75
N LYS A 7 16.20 2.30 -44.82
CA LYS A 7 16.14 3.44 -45.73
C LYS A 7 14.85 3.50 -46.56
N GLY A 8 14.28 2.35 -46.92
CA GLY A 8 12.97 2.27 -47.58
C GLY A 8 11.84 2.79 -46.70
N LEU A 9 11.83 2.41 -45.40
CA LEU A 9 10.86 2.87 -44.41
C LEU A 9 10.91 4.39 -44.19
N LEU A 10 12.12 4.98 -44.14
CA LEU A 10 12.31 6.42 -43.98
C LEU A 10 11.93 7.22 -45.24
N ARG A 11 12.04 6.62 -46.43
CA ARG A 11 11.76 7.28 -47.71
C ARG A 11 10.25 7.27 -48.05
N ASP A 12 9.52 6.23 -47.64
CA ASP A 12 8.08 6.11 -47.86
C ASP A 12 7.31 6.31 -46.55
N ARG A 13 7.27 7.59 -46.11
CA ARG A 13 6.65 7.98 -44.83
C ARG A 13 5.17 7.63 -44.74
N THR A 14 4.46 7.66 -45.83
CA THR A 14 3.01 7.39 -45.86
C THR A 14 2.68 5.90 -45.65
N ARG A 15 3.56 4.98 -45.97
CA ARG A 15 3.40 3.54 -45.79
C ARG A 15 3.64 3.06 -44.37
N SER A 16 4.55 3.72 -43.66
CA SER A 16 5.03 3.29 -42.34
C SER A 16 4.39 4.07 -41.18
N PHE A 17 3.96 5.30 -41.43
CA PHE A 17 3.48 6.23 -40.42
C PHE A 17 2.25 5.69 -39.64
N PHE A 18 1.20 5.23 -40.37
CA PHE A 18 0.01 4.73 -39.71
C PHE A 18 0.25 3.49 -38.83
N PRO A 19 0.92 2.41 -39.30
CA PRO A 19 1.27 1.29 -38.45
C PRO A 19 2.12 1.66 -37.24
N ILE A 20 3.12 2.53 -37.42
CA ILE A 20 3.96 3.01 -36.32
C ILE A 20 3.11 3.79 -35.30
N LEU A 21 2.28 4.69 -35.73
CA LEU A 21 1.42 5.48 -34.85
C LEU A 21 0.47 4.60 -34.02
N ILE A 22 -0.18 3.62 -34.67
CA ILE A 22 -1.11 2.70 -33.99
C ILE A 22 -0.36 1.87 -32.95
N ILE A 23 0.78 1.27 -33.29
CA ILE A 23 1.55 0.43 -32.36
C ILE A 23 2.10 1.32 -31.23
N ALA A 24 2.68 2.49 -31.54
CA ALA A 24 3.22 3.39 -30.54
C ALA A 24 2.15 3.88 -29.56
N SER A 25 0.96 4.26 -30.04
CA SER A 25 -0.17 4.65 -29.20
C SER A 25 -0.62 3.49 -28.30
N GLY A 26 -0.66 2.28 -28.83
CA GLY A 26 -1.04 1.08 -28.05
C GLY A 26 -0.01 0.75 -26.98
N VAL A 27 1.28 0.78 -27.31
CA VAL A 27 2.37 0.56 -26.34
C VAL A 27 2.35 1.66 -25.27
N MET A 28 2.26 2.93 -25.65
CA MET A 28 2.18 4.07 -24.73
C MET A 28 1.02 3.87 -23.73
N LEU A 29 -0.17 3.56 -24.24
CA LEU A 29 -1.33 3.37 -23.37
C LEU A 29 -1.18 2.16 -22.44
N THR A 30 -0.60 1.06 -22.92
CA THR A 30 -0.31 -0.11 -22.07
C THR A 30 0.68 0.24 -20.96
N VAL A 31 1.75 0.96 -21.27
CA VAL A 31 2.74 1.41 -20.28
C VAL A 31 2.12 2.35 -19.25
N LEU A 32 1.31 3.32 -19.70
CA LEU A 32 0.63 4.26 -18.80
C LEU A 32 -0.31 3.53 -17.82
N VAL A 33 -1.14 2.62 -18.33
CA VAL A 33 -2.06 1.85 -17.48
C VAL A 33 -1.31 0.95 -16.51
N TYR A 34 -0.27 0.26 -16.98
CA TYR A 34 0.58 -0.57 -16.13
C TYR A 34 1.25 0.25 -15.02
N SER A 35 1.86 1.38 -15.37
CA SER A 35 2.53 2.26 -14.40
C SER A 35 1.55 2.83 -13.37
N TRP A 36 0.35 3.22 -13.82
CA TRP A 36 -0.70 3.72 -12.91
C TRP A 36 -1.16 2.65 -11.93
N MET A 37 -1.46 1.43 -12.41
CA MET A 37 -1.89 0.33 -11.55
C MET A 37 -0.77 -0.13 -10.60
N SER A 38 0.47 -0.18 -11.08
CA SER A 38 1.64 -0.50 -10.25
C SER A 38 1.83 0.54 -9.15
N GLY A 39 1.72 1.83 -9.47
CA GLY A 39 1.77 2.91 -8.49
C GLY A 39 0.66 2.80 -7.45
N PHE A 40 -0.55 2.45 -7.86
CA PHE A 40 -1.67 2.21 -6.95
C PHE A 40 -1.40 1.03 -5.99
N SER A 41 -0.84 -0.07 -6.49
CA SER A 41 -0.46 -1.22 -5.64
C SER A 41 0.60 -0.85 -4.61
N VAL A 42 1.62 -0.08 -5.02
CA VAL A 42 2.66 0.42 -4.10
C VAL A 42 2.06 1.34 -3.04
N MET A 43 1.17 2.26 -3.43
CA MET A 43 0.46 3.14 -2.50
C MET A 43 -0.38 2.34 -1.50
N LEU A 44 -1.12 1.33 -1.95
CA LEU A 44 -1.93 0.48 -1.09
C LEU A 44 -1.07 -0.24 -0.03
N ILE A 45 0.07 -0.81 -0.44
CA ILE A 45 1.01 -1.47 0.46
C ILE A 45 1.55 -0.47 1.49
N TYR A 46 1.95 0.72 1.03
CA TYR A 46 2.50 1.76 1.90
C TYR A 46 1.48 2.22 2.95
N GLU A 47 0.25 2.55 2.54
CA GLU A 47 -0.80 3.00 3.47
C GLU A 47 -1.22 1.87 4.44
N SER A 48 -1.28 0.62 3.97
CA SER A 48 -1.58 -0.50 4.85
C SER A 48 -0.48 -0.72 5.88
N ALA A 49 0.80 -0.67 5.46
CA ALA A 49 1.93 -0.77 6.37
C ALA A 49 1.92 0.34 7.43
N ARG A 50 1.72 1.57 6.99
CA ARG A 50 1.71 2.79 7.80
C ARG A 50 0.67 2.73 8.92
N PHE A 51 -0.57 2.33 8.61
CA PHE A 51 -1.67 2.41 9.56
C PHE A 51 -1.96 1.13 10.34
N GLY A 52 -1.44 -0.03 9.94
CA GLY A 52 -1.81 -1.19 10.72
C GLY A 52 -1.12 -2.51 10.45
N THR A 53 -0.46 -2.71 9.31
CA THR A 53 0.14 -4.02 9.02
C THR A 53 1.65 -4.07 9.26
N GLY A 54 2.35 -2.91 9.27
CA GLY A 54 3.79 -2.92 9.11
C GLY A 54 4.23 -3.61 7.82
N HIS A 55 5.50 -3.82 7.61
CA HIS A 55 6.01 -4.75 6.59
C HIS A 55 5.96 -6.19 7.10
N VAL A 56 6.11 -6.36 8.40
CA VAL A 56 5.85 -7.57 9.18
C VAL A 56 5.16 -7.17 10.48
N LYS A 57 4.39 -8.06 11.05
CA LYS A 57 3.66 -7.86 12.30
C LYS A 57 3.89 -9.06 13.21
N ILE A 58 4.17 -8.81 14.48
CA ILE A 58 4.23 -9.83 15.52
C ILE A 58 3.01 -9.66 16.43
N VAL A 59 2.32 -10.77 16.67
CA VAL A 59 1.17 -10.90 17.57
C VAL A 59 1.21 -12.24 18.27
N THR A 60 0.39 -12.46 19.28
CA THR A 60 0.16 -13.80 19.82
C THR A 60 -0.73 -14.63 18.86
N ASN A 61 -0.63 -15.94 18.94
CA ASN A 61 -1.44 -16.86 18.13
C ASN A 61 -2.95 -16.62 18.33
N ALA A 62 -3.41 -16.53 19.58
CA ALA A 62 -4.81 -16.25 19.88
C ALA A 62 -5.29 -14.85 19.43
N TYR A 63 -4.42 -13.82 19.54
CA TYR A 63 -4.74 -12.50 19.00
C TYR A 63 -4.91 -12.54 17.49
N ASN A 64 -4.08 -13.31 16.79
CA ASN A 64 -4.15 -13.45 15.34
C ASN A 64 -5.47 -14.07 14.86
N GLU A 65 -6.01 -15.03 15.61
CA GLU A 65 -7.33 -15.63 15.31
C GLU A 65 -8.48 -14.63 15.45
N LEU A 66 -8.35 -13.66 16.36
CA LEU A 66 -9.34 -12.64 16.68
C LEU A 66 -8.92 -11.23 16.27
N ILE A 67 -8.02 -11.10 15.29
CA ILE A 67 -7.35 -9.84 14.91
C ILE A 67 -8.30 -8.69 14.57
N ASP A 68 -9.49 -9.00 14.06
CA ASP A 68 -10.51 -8.00 13.73
C ASP A 68 -11.19 -7.43 14.99
N GLN A 69 -11.14 -8.16 16.13
CA GLN A 69 -11.69 -7.72 17.40
C GLN A 69 -10.69 -6.98 18.28
N LYS A 70 -9.38 -7.15 18.00
CA LYS A 70 -8.25 -6.54 18.73
C LYS A 70 -8.37 -6.68 20.26
N PRO A 71 -8.46 -7.91 20.77
CA PRO A 71 -8.67 -8.16 22.21
C PRO A 71 -7.41 -7.83 23.01
N TYR A 72 -7.52 -6.96 24.02
CA TYR A 72 -6.37 -6.47 24.80
C TYR A 72 -5.72 -7.56 25.65
N ASP A 73 -6.51 -8.49 26.17
CA ASP A 73 -6.09 -9.61 27.02
C ASP A 73 -5.25 -10.66 26.29
N LEU A 74 -5.24 -10.64 24.95
CA LEU A 74 -4.43 -11.50 24.10
C LEU A 74 -3.23 -10.76 23.49
N GLY A 75 -2.93 -9.55 23.93
CA GLY A 75 -1.77 -8.76 23.48
C GLY A 75 -0.43 -9.35 23.91
N LEU A 76 0.63 -8.80 23.34
CA LEU A 76 2.02 -9.13 23.66
C LEU A 76 2.41 -8.53 25.00
N MET A 77 3.18 -9.26 25.79
CA MET A 77 3.75 -8.84 27.07
C MET A 77 5.28 -8.78 27.00
N ASN A 78 5.91 -8.04 27.94
CA ASN A 78 7.35 -7.80 28.02
C ASN A 78 7.87 -7.24 26.68
N VAL A 79 7.15 -6.25 26.16
CA VAL A 79 7.33 -5.72 24.80
C VAL A 79 8.65 -4.98 24.65
N ASP A 80 9.09 -4.27 25.69
CA ASP A 80 10.30 -3.46 25.63
C ASP A 80 11.56 -4.33 25.51
N ASP A 81 11.69 -5.39 26.33
CA ASP A 81 12.76 -6.39 26.22
C ASP A 81 12.73 -7.15 24.87
N LYS A 82 11.52 -7.39 24.37
CA LYS A 82 11.30 -8.07 23.10
C LYS A 82 11.75 -7.23 21.93
N ILE A 83 11.44 -5.94 21.91
CA ILE A 83 11.89 -5.00 20.87
C ILE A 83 13.43 -4.89 20.88
N GLU A 84 14.06 -4.87 22.07
CA GLU A 84 15.52 -4.89 22.17
C GLU A 84 16.10 -6.16 21.53
N THR A 85 15.56 -7.33 21.83
CA THR A 85 15.97 -8.62 21.22
C THR A 85 15.78 -8.61 19.70
N LEU A 86 14.60 -8.20 19.22
CA LEU A 86 14.29 -8.12 17.79
C LEU A 86 15.24 -7.16 17.05
N SER A 87 15.59 -6.04 17.68
CA SER A 87 16.50 -5.06 17.09
C SER A 87 17.94 -5.60 16.97
N GLN A 88 18.34 -6.51 17.86
CA GLN A 88 19.62 -7.20 17.78
C GLN A 88 19.63 -8.31 16.72
N GLU A 89 18.54 -9.08 16.62
CA GLU A 89 18.40 -10.18 15.66
C GLU A 89 18.17 -9.67 14.22
N TYR A 90 17.41 -8.59 14.07
CA TYR A 90 17.02 -8.01 12.78
C TYR A 90 17.35 -6.51 12.71
N PRO A 91 18.65 -6.14 12.66
CA PRO A 91 19.09 -4.73 12.75
C PRO A 91 18.66 -3.85 11.58
N ASP A 92 18.22 -4.43 10.47
CA ASP A 92 17.69 -3.72 9.31
C ASP A 92 16.18 -3.40 9.44
N VAL A 93 15.51 -3.87 10.50
CA VAL A 93 14.08 -3.69 10.72
C VAL A 93 13.89 -2.72 11.88
N HIS A 94 13.08 -1.69 11.66
CA HIS A 94 12.66 -0.79 12.72
C HIS A 94 11.38 -1.33 13.36
N TRP A 95 11.42 -1.55 14.67
CA TRP A 95 10.33 -2.18 15.41
C TRP A 95 9.56 -1.14 16.22
N GLN A 96 8.22 -1.13 16.09
CA GLN A 96 7.32 -0.21 16.77
C GLN A 96 6.18 -0.95 17.46
N PRO A 97 5.99 -0.79 18.76
CA PRO A 97 4.84 -1.31 19.47
C PRO A 97 3.63 -0.42 19.18
N ARG A 98 2.46 -1.02 19.01
CA ARG A 98 1.20 -0.29 18.87
C ARG A 98 0.11 -0.90 19.74
N ILE A 99 -0.73 -0.03 20.27
CA ILE A 99 -1.96 -0.40 20.98
C ILE A 99 -3.12 0.21 20.22
N TYR A 100 -4.06 -0.65 19.82
CA TYR A 100 -5.31 -0.20 19.20
C TYR A 100 -6.42 -0.32 20.23
N PHE A 101 -7.24 0.71 20.37
CA PHE A 101 -8.35 0.68 21.28
C PHE A 101 -9.60 1.35 20.69
N GLY A 102 -10.77 0.88 21.12
CA GLY A 102 -12.04 1.53 20.83
C GLY A 102 -12.54 2.20 22.09
N GLY A 103 -13.25 3.31 21.92
CA GLY A 103 -13.83 4.01 23.06
C GLY A 103 -14.86 5.06 22.67
N LEU A 104 -15.36 5.73 23.68
CA LEU A 104 -16.17 6.94 23.53
C LEU A 104 -15.32 8.14 23.92
N LEU A 105 -15.28 9.13 23.05
CA LEU A 105 -14.73 10.45 23.35
C LEU A 105 -15.86 11.33 23.85
N ASP A 106 -15.73 11.83 25.07
CA ASP A 106 -16.70 12.69 25.74
C ASP A 106 -16.13 14.08 25.92
N LEU A 107 -16.90 15.10 25.56
CA LEU A 107 -16.61 16.49 25.85
C LEU A 107 -17.47 16.91 27.06
N PRO A 108 -16.89 17.05 28.27
CA PRO A 108 -17.62 17.50 29.45
C PRO A 108 -17.79 19.02 29.48
N ASP A 109 -18.84 19.48 30.16
CA ASP A 109 -18.99 20.90 30.54
C ASP A 109 -18.17 21.26 31.82
N GLU A 110 -18.24 22.52 32.27
CA GLU A 110 -17.56 22.98 33.48
C GLU A 110 -18.03 22.25 34.75
N LYS A 111 -19.15 21.53 34.70
CA LYS A 111 -19.71 20.76 35.84
C LYS A 111 -19.41 19.28 35.73
N GLY A 112 -18.78 18.85 34.62
CA GLY A 112 -18.54 17.44 34.31
C GLY A 112 -19.74 16.71 33.70
N GLU A 113 -20.76 17.43 33.21
CA GLU A 113 -21.85 16.82 32.45
C GLU A 113 -21.46 16.73 30.96
N THR A 114 -21.82 15.65 30.30
CA THR A 114 -21.54 15.44 28.88
C THR A 114 -22.23 16.48 28.00
N LEU A 115 -21.47 17.27 27.24
CA LEU A 115 -21.99 18.15 26.19
C LEU A 115 -22.19 17.40 24.89
N SER A 116 -21.19 16.64 24.47
CA SER A 116 -21.23 15.82 23.28
C SER A 116 -20.34 14.58 23.43
N GLN A 117 -20.66 13.51 22.72
CA GLN A 117 -19.87 12.27 22.74
C GLN A 117 -19.89 11.59 21.39
N GLY A 118 -18.83 10.83 21.07
CA GLY A 118 -18.72 10.09 19.84
C GLY A 118 -17.81 8.87 19.96
N GLU A 119 -18.05 7.88 19.12
CA GLU A 119 -17.18 6.71 19.02
C GLU A 119 -15.84 7.11 18.37
N VAL A 120 -14.76 6.60 18.93
CA VAL A 120 -13.40 6.81 18.43
C VAL A 120 -12.64 5.50 18.33
N ILE A 121 -11.67 5.49 17.40
CA ILE A 121 -10.67 4.44 17.27
C ILE A 121 -9.33 5.05 17.67
N GLY A 122 -8.75 4.54 18.76
CA GLY A 122 -7.51 5.03 19.31
C GLY A 122 -6.29 4.26 18.82
N PHE A 123 -5.21 5.01 18.65
CA PHE A 123 -3.88 4.53 18.30
C PHE A 123 -2.91 4.99 19.37
N GLY A 124 -2.40 4.05 20.17
CA GLY A 124 -1.27 4.25 21.06
C GLY A 124 0.01 3.97 20.30
N VAL A 125 0.81 5.00 20.06
CA VAL A 125 2.09 4.95 19.33
C VAL A 125 3.16 5.71 20.11
N ASP A 126 4.43 5.39 19.88
CA ASP A 126 5.53 6.15 20.50
C ASP A 126 5.64 7.53 19.86
N LEU A 127 5.24 8.56 20.60
CA LEU A 127 5.31 9.96 20.16
C LEU A 127 6.53 10.72 20.69
N PHE A 128 7.24 10.18 21.70
CA PHE A 128 8.25 10.95 22.43
C PHE A 128 9.65 10.34 22.41
N THR A 129 9.78 9.00 22.32
CA THR A 129 11.07 8.33 22.42
C THR A 129 11.78 8.31 21.07
N ASP A 130 11.03 8.13 20.00
CA ASP A 130 11.55 8.08 18.63
C ASP A 130 10.67 8.93 17.69
N SER A 131 11.29 9.62 16.76
CA SER A 131 10.59 10.39 15.73
C SER A 131 10.05 9.51 14.58
N PHE A 132 10.31 8.22 14.58
CA PHE A 132 9.94 7.31 13.49
C PHE A 132 8.43 7.30 13.22
N GLU A 133 7.60 7.23 14.27
CA GLU A 133 6.14 7.28 14.12
C GLU A 133 5.64 8.63 13.59
N HIS A 134 6.29 9.73 13.93
CA HIS A 134 5.98 11.05 13.36
C HIS A 134 6.16 11.06 11.85
N ASP A 135 7.31 10.56 11.39
CA ASP A 135 7.65 10.51 9.97
C ASP A 135 6.78 9.48 9.24
N LEU A 136 6.61 8.29 9.83
CA LEU A 136 5.80 7.22 9.27
C LEU A 136 4.34 7.62 9.08
N LEU A 137 3.74 8.21 10.12
CA LEU A 137 2.37 8.69 10.10
C LEU A 137 2.23 10.06 9.42
N ASN A 138 3.37 10.68 9.03
CA ASN A 138 3.42 12.00 8.41
C ASN A 138 2.60 13.05 9.21
N LEU A 139 2.79 13.04 10.55
CA LEU A 139 1.94 13.79 11.47
C LEU A 139 2.03 15.31 11.24
N GLU A 140 3.19 15.83 10.82
CA GLU A 140 3.35 17.25 10.53
C GLU A 140 2.48 17.71 9.34
N GLU A 141 2.41 16.92 8.28
CA GLU A 141 1.56 17.23 7.11
C GLU A 141 0.07 16.94 7.39
N ALA A 142 -0.22 15.95 8.24
CA ALA A 142 -1.59 15.62 8.63
C ALA A 142 -2.20 16.66 9.57
N LEU A 143 -1.38 17.47 10.27
CA LEU A 143 -1.83 18.46 11.23
C LEU A 143 -2.56 19.61 10.53
N THR A 144 -3.85 19.79 10.83
CA THR A 144 -4.68 20.87 10.28
C THR A 144 -4.83 22.06 11.22
N ALA A 145 -4.72 21.84 12.54
CA ALA A 145 -4.78 22.88 13.55
C ALA A 145 -4.04 22.45 14.84
N GLY A 146 -3.56 23.39 15.62
CA GLY A 146 -2.85 23.13 16.88
C GLY A 146 -1.40 22.76 16.71
N SER A 147 -0.89 21.83 17.53
CA SER A 147 0.48 21.34 17.52
C SER A 147 0.53 19.85 17.83
N LEU A 148 1.62 19.19 17.48
CA LEU A 148 1.86 17.82 17.90
C LEU A 148 2.02 17.75 19.42
N PRO A 149 1.64 16.62 20.06
CA PRO A 149 1.83 16.40 21.49
C PRO A 149 3.29 16.54 21.89
N THR A 150 3.54 17.14 23.05
CA THR A 150 4.89 17.35 23.59
C THR A 150 5.08 16.72 24.95
N LYS A 151 4.01 16.26 25.59
CA LYS A 151 3.99 15.62 26.91
C LYS A 151 2.80 14.68 27.06
N ASN A 152 2.88 13.81 28.04
CA ASN A 152 1.80 12.93 28.43
C ASN A 152 0.50 13.69 28.73
N GLY A 153 -0.63 13.05 28.46
CA GLY A 153 -1.95 13.64 28.62
C GLY A 153 -2.38 14.57 27.48
N GLU A 154 -1.59 14.69 26.40
CA GLU A 154 -1.98 15.39 25.18
C GLU A 154 -2.42 14.40 24.09
N ILE A 155 -3.43 14.78 23.30
CA ILE A 155 -4.05 13.93 22.28
C ILE A 155 -4.18 14.66 20.95
N LEU A 156 -3.99 13.93 19.85
CA LEU A 156 -4.43 14.34 18.51
C LEU A 156 -5.77 13.69 18.19
N ILE A 157 -6.69 14.47 17.66
CA ILE A 157 -8.01 13.97 17.24
C ILE A 157 -8.23 14.24 15.76
N SER A 158 -9.02 13.41 15.09
CA SER A 158 -9.37 13.67 13.70
C SER A 158 -10.21 14.95 13.59
N GLN A 159 -10.00 15.73 12.53
CA GLN A 159 -10.73 16.95 12.29
C GLN A 159 -12.25 16.69 12.20
N GLU A 160 -12.67 15.59 11.57
CA GLU A 160 -14.07 15.24 11.39
C GLU A 160 -14.78 14.99 12.75
N ILE A 161 -14.11 14.31 13.70
CA ILE A 161 -14.68 14.11 15.05
C ILE A 161 -14.70 15.40 15.83
N ALA A 162 -13.66 16.26 15.71
CA ALA A 162 -13.62 17.56 16.35
C ALA A 162 -14.78 18.44 15.91
N GLU A 163 -15.02 18.54 14.60
CA GLU A 163 -16.14 19.32 14.04
C GLU A 163 -17.50 18.74 14.46
N LYS A 164 -17.62 17.40 14.45
CA LYS A 164 -18.88 16.72 14.84
C LYS A 164 -19.26 16.95 16.30
N LEU A 165 -18.27 17.01 17.18
CA LEU A 165 -18.48 17.13 18.63
C LEU A 165 -18.29 18.55 19.16
N ASP A 166 -17.95 19.51 18.29
CA ASP A 166 -17.66 20.93 18.63
C ASP A 166 -16.47 21.07 19.61
N ILE A 167 -15.43 20.25 19.39
CA ILE A 167 -14.21 20.23 20.20
C ILE A 167 -13.19 21.20 19.63
N ASN A 168 -12.55 21.99 20.51
CA ASN A 168 -11.52 22.96 20.15
C ASN A 168 -10.14 22.55 20.69
N ILE A 169 -9.10 23.18 20.14
CA ILE A 169 -7.74 23.03 20.68
C ILE A 169 -7.71 23.51 22.13
N HIS A 170 -7.04 22.74 22.99
CA HIS A 170 -6.93 22.90 24.44
C HIS A 170 -8.18 22.52 25.25
N ASP A 171 -9.25 22.05 24.62
CA ASP A 171 -10.34 21.44 25.37
C ASP A 171 -9.84 20.16 26.06
N VAL A 172 -10.40 19.87 27.22
CA VAL A 172 -10.15 18.62 27.93
C VAL A 172 -11.27 17.65 27.56
N VAL A 173 -10.90 16.53 27.01
CA VAL A 173 -11.83 15.46 26.61
C VAL A 173 -11.58 14.23 27.47
N THR A 174 -12.61 13.43 27.69
CA THR A 174 -12.52 12.18 28.43
C THR A 174 -12.64 11.01 27.46
N ILE A 175 -11.68 10.08 27.47
CA ILE A 175 -11.81 8.82 26.76
C ILE A 175 -12.37 7.77 27.74
N ILE A 176 -13.43 7.11 27.33
CA ILE A 176 -14.08 6.05 28.09
C ILE A 176 -13.94 4.75 27.30
N GLY A 177 -13.32 3.75 27.89
CA GLY A 177 -13.05 2.47 27.27
C GLY A 177 -13.11 1.31 28.26
N SER A 178 -12.41 0.23 27.94
CA SER A 178 -12.26 -0.95 28.79
C SER A 178 -10.78 -1.27 28.99
N THR A 179 -10.38 -1.57 30.22
CA THR A 179 -9.02 -2.05 30.50
C THR A 179 -8.82 -3.46 29.94
N MET A 180 -7.56 -3.90 29.89
CA MET A 180 -7.15 -5.26 29.55
C MET A 180 -7.90 -6.34 30.36
N TYR A 181 -8.28 -6.03 31.59
CA TYR A 181 -8.99 -6.95 32.50
C TYR A 181 -10.52 -6.79 32.46
N GLY A 182 -11.08 -6.06 31.50
CA GLY A 182 -12.51 -5.87 31.31
C GLY A 182 -13.16 -4.88 32.27
N SER A 183 -12.39 -4.12 33.06
CA SER A 183 -12.89 -3.03 33.88
C SER A 183 -13.14 -1.79 33.03
N MET A 184 -13.99 -0.86 33.53
CA MET A 184 -14.14 0.44 32.88
C MET A 184 -12.85 1.24 33.01
N ALA A 185 -12.35 1.73 31.89
CA ALA A 185 -11.24 2.68 31.81
C ALA A 185 -11.78 4.06 31.50
N MET A 186 -11.25 5.09 32.18
CA MET A 186 -11.60 6.49 31.94
C MET A 186 -10.40 7.38 32.25
N ASP A 187 -10.02 8.19 31.28
CA ASP A 187 -8.93 9.16 31.47
C ASP A 187 -9.18 10.45 30.68
N ASN A 188 -8.55 11.54 31.14
CA ASN A 188 -8.71 12.88 30.59
C ASN A 188 -7.49 13.30 29.78
N PHE A 189 -7.73 13.80 28.59
CA PHE A 189 -6.70 14.25 27.67
C PHE A 189 -6.95 15.68 27.22
N THR A 190 -5.89 16.45 27.02
CA THR A 190 -5.97 17.78 26.43
C THR A 190 -5.75 17.70 24.93
N VAL A 191 -6.66 18.23 24.14
CA VAL A 191 -6.53 18.27 22.68
C VAL A 191 -5.42 19.22 22.28
N SER A 192 -4.29 18.69 21.79
CA SER A 192 -3.14 19.47 21.33
C SER A 192 -3.24 19.85 19.87
N GLY A 193 -3.84 18.98 19.03
CA GLY A 193 -3.97 19.20 17.60
C GLY A 193 -5.09 18.41 16.95
N MET A 194 -5.45 18.85 15.76
CA MET A 194 -6.39 18.19 14.87
C MET A 194 -5.67 17.69 13.62
N ILE A 195 -6.00 16.48 13.18
CA ILE A 195 -5.34 15.78 12.07
C ILE A 195 -6.32 15.37 10.99
N LEU A 196 -5.82 15.33 9.74
CA LEU A 196 -6.52 14.82 8.57
C LEU A 196 -5.53 14.02 7.71
N PHE A 197 -5.71 12.71 7.63
CA PHE A 197 -4.82 11.82 6.88
C PHE A 197 -5.21 11.68 5.39
N GLY A 198 -6.42 12.08 5.02
CA GLY A 198 -6.99 11.80 3.70
C GLY A 198 -7.45 10.34 3.53
N VAL A 199 -7.48 9.56 4.60
CA VAL A 199 -7.96 8.18 4.65
C VAL A 199 -9.25 8.13 5.45
N GLN A 200 -10.37 7.90 4.77
CA GLN A 200 -11.71 8.02 5.34
C GLN A 200 -11.90 7.21 6.66
N ALA A 201 -11.28 6.04 6.78
CA ALA A 201 -11.40 5.21 7.97
C ALA A 201 -10.76 5.88 9.19
N MET A 202 -9.65 6.60 8.99
CA MET A 202 -8.94 7.33 10.04
C MET A 202 -9.59 8.69 10.33
N ASP A 203 -9.97 9.39 9.27
CA ASP A 203 -10.48 10.76 9.39
C ASP A 203 -11.83 10.86 10.09
N ARG A 204 -12.62 9.77 10.10
CA ARG A 204 -13.94 9.73 10.75
C ARG A 204 -13.93 9.78 12.27
N GLY A 205 -12.86 9.34 12.92
CA GLY A 205 -12.85 9.26 14.38
C GLY A 205 -11.56 8.70 14.97
N ALA A 206 -10.42 8.84 14.28
CA ALA A 206 -9.14 8.44 14.85
C ALA A 206 -8.71 9.42 15.95
N VAL A 207 -8.15 8.87 17.01
CA VAL A 207 -7.42 9.58 18.04
C VAL A 207 -6.04 8.97 18.19
N ILE A 208 -5.00 9.80 18.32
CA ILE A 208 -3.63 9.36 18.52
C ILE A 208 -3.14 9.85 19.87
N VAL A 209 -2.64 8.92 20.65
CA VAL A 209 -2.17 9.15 22.03
C VAL A 209 -0.80 8.52 22.18
N ASP A 210 0.06 9.05 23.03
CA ASP A 210 1.32 8.39 23.35
C ASP A 210 1.07 7.01 23.95
N ILE A 211 1.89 6.04 23.58
CA ILE A 211 1.72 4.63 23.99
C ILE A 211 1.82 4.48 25.51
N SER A 212 2.61 5.32 26.20
CA SER A 212 2.74 5.28 27.65
C SER A 212 1.45 5.68 28.36
N ASP A 213 0.74 6.67 27.83
CA ASP A 213 -0.56 7.09 28.33
C ASP A 213 -1.62 5.99 28.10
N VAL A 214 -1.62 5.38 26.91
CA VAL A 214 -2.54 4.28 26.58
C VAL A 214 -2.27 3.06 27.46
N ARG A 215 -1.00 2.71 27.70
CA ARG A 215 -0.63 1.62 28.61
C ARG A 215 -1.19 1.86 30.01
N SER A 216 -1.08 3.09 30.53
CA SER A 216 -1.64 3.47 31.83
C SER A 216 -3.16 3.42 31.84
N PHE A 217 -3.79 3.97 30.81
CA PHE A 217 -5.25 4.04 30.65
C PHE A 217 -5.92 2.65 30.56
N LEU A 218 -5.27 1.69 29.89
CA LEU A 218 -5.83 0.36 29.63
C LEU A 218 -5.32 -0.73 30.59
N ASP A 219 -4.51 -0.40 31.60
CA ASP A 219 -3.82 -1.36 32.48
C ASP A 219 -2.93 -2.36 31.68
N MET A 220 -2.24 -1.87 30.64
CA MET A 220 -1.39 -2.64 29.71
C MET A 220 0.11 -2.34 29.95
N GLU A 221 0.57 -2.38 31.18
CA GLU A 221 1.95 -2.07 31.51
C GLU A 221 2.93 -3.03 30.78
N ASP A 222 3.95 -2.47 30.09
CA ASP A 222 4.91 -3.19 29.25
C ASP A 222 4.26 -4.19 28.24
N SER A 223 3.10 -3.79 27.69
CA SER A 223 2.34 -4.59 26.74
C SER A 223 2.05 -3.81 25.48
N ALA A 224 1.69 -4.52 24.41
CA ALA A 224 1.19 -3.93 23.17
C ALA A 224 0.18 -4.88 22.49
N SER A 225 -0.73 -4.33 21.71
CA SER A 225 -1.59 -5.15 20.85
C SER A 225 -0.78 -5.86 19.78
N GLU A 226 0.16 -5.15 19.18
CA GLU A 226 0.94 -5.60 18.02
C GLU A 226 2.34 -4.96 18.08
N ILE A 227 3.37 -5.67 17.58
CA ILE A 227 4.67 -5.09 17.25
C ILE A 227 4.79 -5.08 15.73
N LEU A 228 4.96 -3.89 15.16
CA LEU A 228 5.12 -3.69 13.72
C LEU A 228 6.61 -3.55 13.37
N GLY A 229 7.03 -4.23 12.31
CA GLY A 229 8.39 -4.13 11.79
C GLY A 229 8.41 -3.47 10.42
N PHE A 230 9.31 -2.49 10.25
CA PHE A 230 9.46 -1.71 9.03
C PHE A 230 10.86 -1.86 8.46
N LEU A 231 10.96 -2.35 7.23
CA LEU A 231 12.20 -2.34 6.44
C LEU A 231 12.41 -0.93 5.83
N PRO A 232 13.64 -0.51 5.55
CA PRO A 232 13.89 0.76 4.85
C PRO A 232 13.17 0.88 3.49
N THR A 233 12.99 -0.26 2.83
CA THR A 233 12.18 -0.37 1.61
C THR A 233 11.44 -1.71 1.67
N TYR A 234 10.14 -1.70 1.39
CA TYR A 234 9.36 -2.94 1.35
C TYR A 234 9.95 -3.94 0.37
N ASN A 235 10.20 -5.15 0.86
CA ASN A 235 10.68 -6.27 0.07
C ASN A 235 9.94 -7.54 0.50
N GLU A 236 9.03 -7.99 -0.33
CA GLU A 236 8.17 -9.14 -0.05
C GLU A 236 8.97 -10.40 0.27
N ALA A 237 10.00 -10.73 -0.55
CA ALA A 237 10.80 -11.92 -0.33
C ALA A 237 11.53 -11.89 1.03
N LYS A 238 12.06 -10.72 1.42
CA LYS A 238 12.73 -10.52 2.72
C LYS A 238 11.75 -10.63 3.88
N THR A 239 10.53 -10.09 3.75
CA THR A 239 9.52 -10.20 4.81
C THR A 239 9.07 -11.64 5.04
N PHE A 240 8.91 -12.42 3.98
CA PHE A 240 8.62 -13.86 4.09
C PHE A 240 9.77 -14.65 4.71
N GLU A 241 11.04 -14.36 4.35
CA GLU A 241 12.22 -14.98 4.90
C GLU A 241 12.33 -14.73 6.42
N ILE A 242 12.25 -13.46 6.83
CA ILE A 242 12.31 -13.07 8.25
C ILE A 242 11.18 -13.75 9.04
N SER A 243 9.94 -13.68 8.55
CA SER A 243 8.78 -14.26 9.22
C SER A 243 8.91 -15.78 9.36
N LYS A 244 9.45 -16.46 8.33
CA LYS A 244 9.68 -17.91 8.39
C LYS A 244 10.70 -18.29 9.46
N VAL A 245 11.84 -17.60 9.49
CA VAL A 245 12.90 -17.85 10.49
C VAL A 245 12.40 -17.59 11.90
N PHE A 246 11.67 -16.49 12.11
CA PHE A 246 11.07 -16.17 13.40
C PHE A 246 10.08 -17.24 13.84
N ASN A 247 9.16 -17.64 12.97
CA ASN A 247 8.12 -18.62 13.30
C ASN A 247 8.68 -20.03 13.57
N GLU A 248 9.79 -20.42 12.91
CA GLU A 248 10.47 -21.68 13.22
C GLU A 248 11.06 -21.70 14.65
N THR A 249 11.27 -20.54 15.26
CA THR A 249 11.89 -20.40 16.58
C THR A 249 10.88 -20.14 17.69
N TYR A 250 9.87 -19.31 17.44
CA TYR A 250 8.98 -18.75 18.48
C TYR A 250 7.53 -19.21 18.38
N PHE A 251 7.09 -19.73 17.24
CA PHE A 251 5.69 -20.10 17.03
C PHE A 251 5.44 -21.58 17.42
N ASP A 252 4.40 -21.79 18.24
CA ASP A 252 3.87 -23.10 18.62
C ASP A 252 2.35 -23.05 18.44
N GLU A 253 1.81 -23.90 17.56
CA GLU A 253 0.39 -23.95 17.23
C GLU A 253 -0.50 -24.35 18.43
N ASP A 254 0.07 -25.12 19.37
CA ASP A 254 -0.66 -25.58 20.57
C ASP A 254 -0.62 -24.55 21.73
N ASP A 255 0.19 -23.48 21.61
CA ASP A 255 0.27 -22.40 22.59
C ASP A 255 -0.44 -21.14 22.10
N GLU A 256 -1.54 -20.75 22.75
CA GLU A 256 -2.32 -19.56 22.44
C GLU A 256 -1.51 -18.25 22.58
N PHE A 257 -0.49 -18.23 23.42
CA PHE A 257 0.37 -17.08 23.66
C PHE A 257 1.70 -17.13 22.91
N SER A 258 1.97 -18.19 22.13
CA SER A 258 3.12 -18.22 21.25
C SER A 258 3.06 -17.06 20.23
N GLU A 259 4.23 -16.57 19.84
CA GLU A 259 4.33 -15.42 18.97
C GLU A 259 4.41 -15.85 17.52
N ILE A 260 3.63 -15.19 16.69
CA ILE A 260 3.63 -15.39 15.25
C ILE A 260 4.01 -14.09 14.54
N MET A 261 4.96 -14.17 13.61
CA MET A 261 5.30 -13.07 12.73
C MET A 261 4.64 -13.26 11.38
N ILE A 262 3.84 -12.28 10.96
CA ILE A 262 2.99 -12.33 9.77
C ILE A 262 3.48 -11.27 8.78
N PRO A 263 3.94 -11.65 7.57
CA PRO A 263 4.30 -10.67 6.54
C PRO A 263 3.07 -9.92 6.03
N LEU A 264 3.23 -8.65 5.64
CA LEU A 264 2.16 -7.76 5.18
C LEU A 264 1.22 -8.44 4.17
N ARG A 265 1.78 -9.12 3.18
CA ARG A 265 0.99 -9.72 2.11
C ARG A 265 -0.05 -10.75 2.59
N THR A 266 0.23 -11.45 3.69
CA THR A 266 -0.67 -12.49 4.22
C THR A 266 -1.61 -12.00 5.32
N GLN A 267 -1.55 -10.71 5.69
CA GLN A 267 -2.41 -10.15 6.73
C GLN A 267 -3.82 -9.86 6.20
N GLY A 268 -4.82 -10.36 6.89
CA GLY A 268 -6.21 -10.07 6.60
C GLY A 268 -6.59 -10.36 5.13
N GLN A 269 -7.16 -9.37 4.47
CA GLN A 269 -7.57 -9.47 3.05
C GLN A 269 -6.50 -9.02 2.05
N MET A 270 -5.28 -8.66 2.50
CA MET A 270 -4.24 -8.10 1.63
C MET A 270 -3.83 -9.06 0.52
N GLU A 271 -3.69 -10.34 0.81
CA GLU A 271 -3.37 -11.36 -0.22
C GLU A 271 -4.42 -11.37 -1.32
N TYR A 272 -5.70 -11.39 -0.94
CA TYR A 272 -6.81 -11.37 -1.90
C TYR A 272 -6.84 -10.08 -2.73
N ILE A 273 -6.64 -8.92 -2.09
CA ILE A 273 -6.64 -7.61 -2.75
C ILE A 273 -5.49 -7.53 -3.75
N ILE A 274 -4.27 -7.87 -3.34
CA ILE A 274 -3.08 -7.83 -4.21
C ILE A 274 -3.22 -8.81 -5.36
N ALA A 275 -3.62 -10.08 -5.10
CA ALA A 275 -3.84 -11.09 -6.13
C ALA A 275 -4.93 -10.68 -7.13
N THR A 276 -5.99 -10.03 -6.65
CA THR A 276 -7.07 -9.51 -7.49
C THR A 276 -6.57 -8.38 -8.39
N LEU A 277 -5.79 -7.44 -7.86
CA LEU A 277 -5.17 -6.36 -8.64
C LEU A 277 -4.22 -6.92 -9.70
N GLU A 278 -3.35 -7.87 -9.35
CA GLU A 278 -2.45 -8.54 -10.28
C GLU A 278 -3.23 -9.25 -11.41
N SER A 279 -4.34 -9.92 -11.07
CA SER A 279 -5.21 -10.60 -12.04
C SER A 279 -5.90 -9.60 -12.99
N TYR A 280 -6.38 -8.47 -12.46
CA TYR A 280 -6.96 -7.40 -13.30
C TYR A 280 -5.91 -6.79 -14.22
N MET A 281 -4.69 -6.54 -13.73
CA MET A 281 -3.58 -6.06 -14.55
C MET A 281 -3.28 -7.02 -15.70
N ALA A 282 -3.13 -8.33 -15.41
CA ALA A 282 -2.88 -9.35 -16.42
C ALA A 282 -4.01 -9.42 -17.46
N SER A 283 -5.25 -9.38 -17.01
CA SER A 283 -6.44 -9.40 -17.88
C SER A 283 -6.49 -8.17 -18.78
N PHE A 284 -6.21 -6.99 -18.24
CA PHE A 284 -6.19 -5.73 -18.99
C PHE A 284 -5.12 -5.74 -20.07
N ILE A 285 -3.91 -6.17 -19.73
CA ILE A 285 -2.81 -6.32 -20.70
C ILE A 285 -3.18 -7.32 -21.79
N PHE A 286 -3.77 -8.46 -21.43
CA PHE A 286 -4.21 -9.48 -22.40
C PHE A 286 -5.24 -8.92 -23.39
N VAL A 287 -6.29 -8.25 -22.90
CA VAL A 287 -7.33 -7.63 -23.76
C VAL A 287 -6.69 -6.58 -24.67
N PHE A 288 -5.77 -5.79 -24.14
CA PHE A 288 -5.06 -4.77 -24.94
C PHE A 288 -4.23 -5.38 -26.06
N ILE A 289 -3.43 -6.41 -25.75
CA ILE A 289 -2.63 -7.16 -26.76
C ILE A 289 -3.56 -7.77 -27.81
N PHE A 290 -4.70 -8.32 -27.40
CA PHE A 290 -5.67 -8.89 -28.32
C PHE A 290 -6.25 -7.85 -29.27
N ILE A 291 -6.71 -6.70 -28.76
CA ILE A 291 -7.22 -5.59 -29.58
C ILE A 291 -6.14 -5.10 -30.55
N MET A 292 -4.91 -4.88 -30.07
CA MET A 292 -3.81 -4.44 -30.91
C MET A 292 -3.47 -5.46 -32.00
N SER A 293 -3.55 -6.76 -31.69
CA SER A 293 -3.36 -7.84 -32.68
C SER A 293 -4.41 -7.78 -33.79
N LEU A 294 -5.69 -7.51 -33.47
CA LEU A 294 -6.75 -7.35 -34.44
C LEU A 294 -6.53 -6.12 -35.35
N VAL A 295 -6.12 -4.99 -34.76
CA VAL A 295 -5.82 -3.77 -35.53
C VAL A 295 -4.63 -4.00 -36.46
N LEU A 296 -3.57 -4.67 -36.00
CA LEU A 296 -2.41 -5.00 -36.82
C LEU A 296 -2.74 -6.01 -37.92
N TRP A 297 -3.58 -7.00 -37.63
CA TRP A 297 -4.09 -7.94 -38.61
C TRP A 297 -4.80 -7.21 -39.74
N ASN A 298 -5.74 -6.32 -39.42
CA ASN A 298 -6.48 -5.52 -40.40
C ASN A 298 -5.52 -4.63 -41.24
N SER A 299 -4.60 -3.95 -40.56
CA SER A 299 -3.57 -3.15 -41.24
C SER A 299 -2.69 -3.97 -42.18
N GLY A 300 -2.31 -5.19 -41.75
CA GLY A 300 -1.56 -6.13 -42.56
C GLY A 300 -2.31 -6.59 -43.83
N LEU A 301 -3.60 -6.88 -43.68
CA LEU A 301 -4.46 -7.24 -44.84
C LEU A 301 -4.54 -6.10 -45.86
N MET A 302 -4.77 -4.87 -45.40
CA MET A 302 -4.84 -3.68 -46.26
C MET A 302 -3.49 -3.44 -46.99
N LYS A 303 -2.36 -3.64 -46.29
CA LYS A 303 -1.03 -3.57 -46.91
C LYS A 303 -0.84 -4.67 -47.96
N GLY A 304 -1.23 -5.89 -47.64
CA GLY A 304 -1.15 -7.02 -48.60
C GLY A 304 -1.86 -6.75 -49.91
N ILE A 305 -3.08 -6.20 -49.87
CA ILE A 305 -3.86 -5.83 -51.06
C ILE A 305 -3.14 -4.73 -51.88
N ARG A 306 -2.57 -3.73 -51.23
CA ARG A 306 -1.86 -2.63 -51.93
C ARG A 306 -0.57 -3.09 -52.60
N VAL A 307 0.14 -4.05 -52.01
CA VAL A 307 1.44 -4.55 -52.52
C VAL A 307 1.26 -5.70 -53.51
N TYR A 308 0.02 -6.18 -53.71
CA TYR A 308 -0.25 -7.33 -54.52
C TYR A 308 0.32 -7.23 -55.96
N GLY A 309 0.17 -6.07 -56.63
CA GLY A 309 0.75 -5.82 -57.96
C GLY A 309 2.28 -5.80 -57.95
N GLU A 310 2.91 -5.24 -56.92
CA GLU A 310 4.38 -5.21 -56.76
C GLU A 310 4.94 -6.63 -56.57
N VAL A 311 4.26 -7.45 -55.74
CA VAL A 311 4.63 -8.87 -55.55
C VAL A 311 4.50 -9.64 -56.85
N GLY A 312 3.46 -9.38 -57.64
CA GLY A 312 3.28 -10.00 -58.96
C GLY A 312 4.43 -9.71 -59.91
N VAL A 313 4.87 -8.45 -60.00
CA VAL A 313 6.03 -8.01 -60.79
C VAL A 313 7.32 -8.69 -60.33
N ARG A 314 7.56 -8.73 -59.00
CA ARG A 314 8.75 -9.38 -58.42
C ARG A 314 8.80 -10.89 -58.72
N LEU A 315 7.66 -11.56 -58.66
CA LEU A 315 7.55 -12.98 -59.09
C LEU A 315 7.83 -13.17 -60.57
N ALA A 316 7.33 -12.26 -61.44
CA ALA A 316 7.53 -12.32 -62.87
C ALA A 316 8.99 -12.15 -63.31
N ILE A 317 9.79 -11.38 -62.55
CA ILE A 317 11.24 -11.22 -62.77
C ILE A 317 12.08 -12.31 -62.10
N GLY A 318 11.44 -13.34 -61.50
CA GLY A 318 12.10 -14.55 -60.99
C GLY A 318 12.50 -14.49 -59.49
N GLU A 319 12.00 -13.52 -58.71
CA GLU A 319 12.25 -13.52 -57.29
C GLU A 319 11.49 -14.63 -56.57
N SER A 320 12.13 -15.36 -55.66
CA SER A 320 11.52 -16.48 -54.97
C SER A 320 10.45 -16.01 -53.95
N LYS A 321 9.34 -16.75 -53.86
CA LYS A 321 8.27 -16.47 -52.87
C LYS A 321 8.81 -16.34 -51.44
N GLY A 322 9.75 -17.22 -51.05
CA GLY A 322 10.34 -17.18 -49.69
C GLY A 322 11.12 -15.91 -49.40
N HIS A 323 11.80 -15.33 -50.42
CA HIS A 323 12.51 -14.08 -50.25
C HIS A 323 11.56 -12.90 -50.06
N ILE A 324 10.47 -12.85 -50.83
CA ILE A 324 9.44 -11.83 -50.72
C ILE A 324 8.78 -11.88 -49.33
N TYR A 325 8.37 -13.05 -48.84
CA TYR A 325 7.78 -13.19 -47.50
C TYR A 325 8.73 -12.78 -46.38
N ARG A 326 10.00 -13.18 -46.44
CA ARG A 326 11.00 -12.77 -45.45
C ARG A 326 11.21 -11.25 -45.45
N SER A 327 11.21 -10.63 -46.62
CA SER A 327 11.33 -9.18 -46.74
C SER A 327 10.15 -8.45 -46.02
N LEU A 328 8.92 -8.91 -46.23
CA LEU A 328 7.73 -8.35 -45.60
C LEU A 328 7.73 -8.54 -44.06
N ILE A 329 8.18 -9.72 -43.58
CA ILE A 329 8.30 -10.03 -42.17
C ILE A 329 9.34 -9.09 -41.51
N TYR A 330 10.54 -8.94 -42.12
CA TYR A 330 11.57 -8.05 -41.58
C TYR A 330 11.13 -6.59 -41.56
N GLU A 331 10.38 -6.14 -42.56
CA GLU A 331 9.82 -4.80 -42.60
C GLU A 331 8.83 -4.61 -41.45
N SER A 332 7.94 -5.57 -41.17
CA SER A 332 6.97 -5.51 -40.07
C SER A 332 7.65 -5.53 -38.70
N ILE A 333 8.71 -6.31 -38.53
CA ILE A 333 9.53 -6.32 -37.29
C ILE A 333 10.19 -4.95 -37.06
N LEU A 334 10.78 -4.34 -38.10
CA LEU A 334 11.38 -3.02 -37.98
C LEU A 334 10.36 -1.95 -37.60
N ILE A 335 9.16 -1.97 -38.17
CA ILE A 335 8.05 -1.10 -37.81
C ILE A 335 7.68 -1.30 -36.34
N GLY A 336 7.56 -2.55 -35.90
CA GLY A 336 7.23 -2.89 -34.51
C GLY A 336 8.27 -2.36 -33.52
N ILE A 337 9.56 -2.59 -33.80
CA ILE A 337 10.65 -2.10 -32.93
C ILE A 337 10.64 -0.57 -32.86
N ALA A 338 10.57 0.11 -34.01
CA ALA A 338 10.54 1.57 -34.04
C ALA A 338 9.34 2.15 -33.27
N ALA A 339 8.16 1.56 -33.45
CA ALA A 339 6.95 1.97 -32.77
C ALA A 339 7.01 1.71 -31.26
N THR A 340 7.59 0.59 -30.83
CA THR A 340 7.77 0.28 -29.40
C THR A 340 8.70 1.31 -28.74
N ILE A 341 9.84 1.64 -29.37
CA ILE A 341 10.76 2.67 -28.85
C ILE A 341 10.03 4.02 -28.70
N ILE A 342 9.23 4.42 -29.68
CA ILE A 342 8.46 5.68 -29.63
C ILE A 342 7.36 5.61 -28.55
N GLY A 343 6.72 4.45 -28.38
CA GLY A 343 5.63 4.29 -27.41
C GLY A 343 6.09 4.16 -25.94
N THR A 344 7.39 3.86 -25.72
CA THR A 344 7.97 3.74 -24.37
C THR A 344 8.78 4.98 -23.95
N SER A 345 9.06 5.91 -24.88
CA SER A 345 9.76 7.17 -24.62
C SER A 345 8.78 8.29 -24.21
#